data_13569d382766e15047277662331ab629
#
_entry.id   13569d382766e15047277662331ab629
#
_cell.length_a   1.000
_cell.length_b   1.000
_cell.length_c   1.000
_cell.angle_alpha   90.00
_cell.angle_beta   90.00
_cell.angle_gamma   90.00
#
_symmetry.space_group_name_H-M   'P 1'
#
loop_
_entity.id
_entity.type
_entity.pdbx_description
1 polymer ?
#
loop_
_entity_poly.entity_id
_entity_poly.type
_entity_poly.pdbx_seq_one_letter_code
_entity_poly.pdbx_strand_id
1 'polypeptide(L)'
;MEHKRIVEKSPEEYKTISRSVMLCLILAVVDQITKDAVVNAIPMYSKKTVIPGFFDLTYITNPGAAFGVMEGKGILLLTISMAVIVAMIIFFRKLCDGWCERYYALLLVVSGVLGNSYDRIFRSSYGKFCDGEVVDFLSFHIGDIPWAVWPSFNVADTAICVGVGLFILSNFIRPEPEKNDAEKKSA
;
A
#
# COMPACT_ATOMS: atom_id res chain seq x y z
N MET A 1 -0.04 30.84 -28.47
CA MET A 1 0.30 29.46 -28.07
C MET A 1 1.40 29.57 -27.01
N GLU A 2 1.01 29.43 -25.75
CA GLU A 2 1.95 29.50 -24.62
C GLU A 2 2.71 28.18 -24.55
N HIS A 3 4.01 28.21 -24.85
CA HIS A 3 4.90 27.07 -24.66
C HIS A 3 4.99 26.82 -23.14
N LYS A 4 4.23 25.84 -22.65
CA LYS A 4 4.39 25.28 -21.31
C LYS A 4 5.84 24.78 -21.20
N ARG A 5 6.73 25.55 -20.54
CA ARG A 5 8.09 25.08 -20.22
C ARG A 5 7.95 23.75 -19.49
N ILE A 6 8.52 22.72 -20.09
CA ILE A 6 8.75 21.45 -19.38
C ILE A 6 9.81 21.80 -18.32
N VAL A 7 9.38 21.94 -17.06
CA VAL A 7 10.32 22.11 -15.94
C VAL A 7 11.12 20.83 -15.84
N GLU A 8 12.37 20.89 -16.26
CA GLU A 8 13.29 19.76 -16.20
C GLU A 8 13.55 19.42 -14.72
N LYS A 9 13.37 18.16 -14.34
CA LYS A 9 13.60 17.70 -12.98
C LYS A 9 15.07 17.81 -12.61
N SER A 10 15.35 18.18 -11.36
CA SER A 10 16.73 18.23 -10.88
C SER A 10 17.35 16.81 -10.83
N PRO A 11 18.68 16.68 -10.95
CA PRO A 11 19.35 15.39 -10.80
C PRO A 11 19.03 14.68 -9.46
N GLU A 12 18.83 15.43 -8.39
CA GLU A 12 18.45 14.88 -7.07
C GLU A 12 17.00 14.36 -7.04
N GLU A 13 16.09 15.02 -7.75
CA GLU A 13 14.72 14.54 -7.90
C GLU A 13 14.67 13.21 -8.66
N TYR A 14 15.45 13.05 -9.72
CA TYR A 14 15.58 11.78 -10.45
C TYR A 14 16.13 10.66 -9.56
N LYS A 15 17.15 10.94 -8.75
CA LYS A 15 17.70 9.96 -7.79
C LYS A 15 16.65 9.55 -6.75
N THR A 16 15.88 10.50 -6.23
CA THR A 16 14.81 10.23 -5.26
C THR A 16 13.75 9.33 -5.86
N ILE A 17 13.27 9.65 -7.06
CA ILE A 17 12.30 8.83 -7.78
C ILE A 17 12.85 7.42 -8.01
N SER A 18 14.07 7.30 -8.52
CA SER A 18 14.69 6.00 -8.77
C SER A 18 14.80 5.15 -7.50
N ARG A 19 15.24 5.73 -6.38
CA ARG A 19 15.32 5.04 -5.09
C ARG A 19 13.95 4.62 -4.56
N SER A 20 12.95 5.48 -4.68
CA SER A 20 11.59 5.16 -4.23
C SER A 20 10.92 4.10 -5.11
N VAL A 21 11.16 4.09 -6.43
CA VAL A 21 10.74 3.01 -7.33
C VAL A 21 11.42 1.68 -6.96
N MET A 22 12.72 1.71 -6.70
CA MET A 22 13.45 0.51 -6.28
C MET A 22 12.90 -0.04 -4.96
N LEU A 23 12.63 0.80 -3.98
CA LEU A 23 12.00 0.41 -2.71
C LEU A 23 10.61 -0.19 -2.94
N CYS A 24 9.80 0.41 -3.80
CA CYS A 24 8.48 -0.11 -4.18
C CYS A 24 8.57 -1.55 -4.73
N LEU A 25 9.48 -1.79 -5.65
CA LEU A 25 9.69 -3.13 -6.23
C LEU A 25 10.20 -4.13 -5.20
N ILE A 26 11.15 -3.74 -4.36
CA ILE A 26 11.67 -4.60 -3.29
C ILE A 26 10.55 -4.98 -2.33
N LEU A 27 9.73 -4.05 -1.88
CA LEU A 27 8.65 -4.33 -0.94
C LEU A 27 7.55 -5.21 -1.54
N ALA A 28 7.20 -5.01 -2.82
CA ALA A 28 6.26 -5.88 -3.50
C ALA A 28 6.78 -7.32 -3.59
N VAL A 29 8.08 -7.51 -3.84
CA VAL A 29 8.73 -8.84 -3.85
C VAL A 29 8.79 -9.43 -2.45
N VAL A 30 9.18 -8.64 -1.43
CA VAL A 30 9.23 -9.10 -0.03
C VAL A 30 7.85 -9.51 0.46
N ASP A 31 6.80 -8.77 0.10
CA ASP A 31 5.42 -9.14 0.43
C ASP A 31 5.09 -10.54 -0.10
N GLN A 32 5.37 -10.82 -1.38
CA GLN A 32 5.10 -12.12 -1.97
C GLN A 32 5.96 -13.25 -1.40
N ILE A 33 7.25 -13.00 -1.16
CA ILE A 33 8.14 -14.00 -0.56
C ILE A 33 7.67 -14.36 0.86
N THR A 34 7.29 -13.37 1.67
CA THR A 34 6.81 -13.62 3.03
C THR A 34 5.48 -14.34 3.06
N LYS A 35 4.55 -14.01 2.17
CA LYS A 35 3.29 -14.73 1.98
C LYS A 35 3.52 -16.19 1.57
N ASP A 36 4.40 -16.43 0.59
CA ASP A 36 4.74 -17.79 0.17
C ASP A 36 5.40 -18.60 1.29
N ALA A 37 6.30 -17.99 2.05
CA ALA A 37 6.93 -18.65 3.19
C ALA A 37 5.91 -19.08 4.23
N VAL A 38 4.90 -18.24 4.53
CA VAL A 38 3.83 -18.55 5.47
C VAL A 38 2.92 -19.66 4.94
N VAL A 39 2.49 -19.57 3.68
CA VAL A 39 1.63 -20.58 3.03
C VAL A 39 2.28 -21.97 3.06
N ASN A 40 3.61 -22.02 2.88
CA ASN A 40 4.37 -23.30 2.89
C ASN A 40 4.69 -23.81 4.30
N ALA A 41 4.72 -22.94 5.32
CA ALA A 41 5.19 -23.30 6.67
C ALA A 41 4.08 -23.49 7.70
N ILE A 42 2.90 -22.91 7.46
CA ILE A 42 1.78 -22.89 8.43
C ILE A 42 0.53 -23.43 7.75
N PRO A 43 -0.17 -24.41 8.34
CA PRO A 43 -1.45 -24.86 7.81
C PRO A 43 -2.48 -23.72 7.78
N MET A 44 -3.36 -23.72 6.78
CA MET A 44 -4.40 -22.72 6.63
C MET A 44 -5.28 -22.65 7.89
N TYR A 45 -5.61 -21.42 8.31
CA TYR A 45 -6.35 -21.10 9.55
C TYR A 45 -5.66 -21.58 10.85
N SER A 46 -4.34 -21.78 10.79
CA SER A 46 -3.52 -22.09 11.96
C SER A 46 -2.59 -20.94 12.31
N LYS A 47 -1.95 -21.04 13.46
CA LYS A 47 -0.99 -20.05 13.94
C LYS A 47 0.27 -20.71 14.51
N LYS A 48 1.37 -19.98 14.48
CA LYS A 48 2.63 -20.29 15.13
C LYS A 48 3.01 -19.12 16.03
N THR A 49 3.00 -19.33 17.34
CA THR A 49 3.38 -18.30 18.30
C THR A 49 4.88 -17.98 18.19
N VAL A 50 5.19 -16.73 18.00
CA VAL A 50 6.57 -16.19 17.97
C VAL A 50 6.91 -15.53 19.30
N ILE A 51 6.02 -14.67 19.80
CA ILE A 51 6.16 -14.03 21.14
C ILE A 51 4.89 -14.33 21.92
N PRO A 52 4.97 -15.19 22.95
CA PRO A 52 3.81 -15.55 23.76
C PRO A 52 3.09 -14.31 24.32
N GLY A 53 1.79 -14.28 24.16
CA GLY A 53 0.94 -13.18 24.63
C GLY A 53 1.01 -11.89 23.82
N PHE A 54 1.74 -11.86 22.68
CA PHE A 54 1.89 -10.64 21.91
C PHE A 54 1.87 -10.81 20.39
N PHE A 55 2.59 -11.79 19.83
CA PHE A 55 2.76 -11.91 18.38
C PHE A 55 2.71 -13.36 17.90
N ASP A 56 1.81 -13.61 16.96
CA ASP A 56 1.67 -14.88 16.24
C ASP A 56 1.91 -14.66 14.74
N LEU A 57 2.51 -15.65 14.07
CA LEU A 57 2.39 -15.81 12.63
C LEU A 57 1.16 -16.68 12.36
N THR A 58 0.22 -16.16 11.57
CA THR A 58 -1.02 -16.85 11.19
C THR A 58 -1.02 -17.12 9.69
N TYR A 59 -1.81 -18.09 9.25
CA TYR A 59 -2.18 -18.18 7.84
C TYR A 59 -3.68 -18.00 7.74
N ILE A 60 -4.10 -16.78 7.44
CA ILE A 60 -5.51 -16.42 7.24
C ILE A 60 -5.66 -15.86 5.83
N THR A 61 -6.73 -16.23 5.15
CA THR A 61 -7.08 -15.63 3.86
C THR A 61 -8.18 -14.59 4.06
N ASN A 62 -8.02 -13.47 3.37
CA ASN A 62 -8.91 -12.32 3.44
C ASN A 62 -9.65 -12.16 2.10
N PRO A 63 -10.93 -12.56 2.02
CA PRO A 63 -11.74 -12.47 0.80
C PRO A 63 -12.26 -11.04 0.53
N GLY A 64 -12.02 -10.11 1.44
CA GLY A 64 -12.57 -8.77 1.38
C GLY A 64 -11.53 -7.65 1.57
N ALA A 65 -12.02 -6.55 2.14
CA ALA A 65 -11.21 -5.47 2.68
C ALA A 65 -11.08 -5.64 4.20
N ALA A 66 -10.46 -4.65 4.87
CA ALA A 66 -10.34 -4.64 6.31
C ALA A 66 -11.70 -4.93 7.01
N PHE A 67 -11.65 -5.75 8.06
CA PHE A 67 -12.82 -6.18 8.85
C PHE A 67 -13.88 -6.99 8.08
N GLY A 68 -13.50 -7.68 6.98
CA GLY A 68 -14.43 -8.51 6.18
C GLY A 68 -15.42 -7.71 5.33
N VAL A 69 -15.23 -6.40 5.23
CA VAL A 69 -16.05 -5.56 4.35
C VAL A 69 -15.78 -5.97 2.89
N MET A 70 -16.84 -6.11 2.09
CA MET A 70 -16.79 -6.53 0.68
C MET A 70 -16.31 -7.98 0.46
N GLU A 71 -16.59 -8.89 1.38
CA GLU A 71 -16.35 -10.33 1.19
C GLU A 71 -16.96 -10.84 -0.12
N GLY A 72 -16.18 -11.64 -0.87
CA GLY A 72 -16.59 -12.18 -2.17
C GLY A 72 -16.62 -11.18 -3.33
N LYS A 73 -16.14 -9.94 -3.12
CA LYS A 73 -16.10 -8.89 -4.15
C LYS A 73 -14.67 -8.63 -4.66
N GLY A 74 -13.87 -9.67 -4.86
CA GLY A 74 -12.47 -9.57 -5.30
C GLY A 74 -12.28 -8.71 -6.56
N ILE A 75 -13.14 -8.87 -7.57
CA ILE A 75 -13.11 -8.06 -8.81
C ILE A 75 -13.35 -6.57 -8.51
N LEU A 76 -14.30 -6.24 -7.63
CA LEU A 76 -14.57 -4.85 -7.25
C LEU A 76 -13.37 -4.25 -6.53
N LEU A 77 -12.76 -4.99 -5.58
CA LEU A 77 -11.56 -4.56 -4.87
C LEU A 77 -10.38 -4.37 -5.82
N LEU A 78 -10.19 -5.27 -6.78
CA LEU A 78 -9.16 -5.12 -7.81
C LEU A 78 -9.41 -3.89 -8.69
N THR A 79 -10.67 -3.64 -9.09
CA THR A 79 -11.04 -2.46 -9.88
C THR A 79 -10.73 -1.16 -9.12
N ILE A 80 -11.08 -1.11 -7.82
CA ILE A 80 -10.74 0.03 -6.95
C ILE A 80 -9.22 0.20 -6.86
N SER A 81 -8.48 -0.88 -6.65
CA SER A 81 -7.01 -0.87 -6.59
C SER A 81 -6.40 -0.30 -7.87
N MET A 82 -6.87 -0.74 -9.03
CA MET A 82 -6.41 -0.23 -10.33
C MET A 82 -6.77 1.24 -10.53
N ALA A 83 -7.98 1.66 -10.13
CA ALA A 83 -8.38 3.07 -10.19
C ALA A 83 -7.48 3.96 -9.31
N VAL A 84 -7.12 3.50 -8.11
CA VAL A 84 -6.19 4.20 -7.22
C VAL A 84 -4.82 4.34 -7.88
N ILE A 85 -4.25 3.25 -8.44
CA ILE A 85 -2.95 3.30 -9.12
C ILE A 85 -2.99 4.29 -10.30
N VAL A 86 -4.03 4.22 -11.14
CA VAL A 86 -4.18 5.14 -12.28
C VAL A 86 -4.30 6.59 -11.81
N ALA A 87 -5.10 6.86 -10.78
CA ALA A 87 -5.19 8.20 -10.21
C ALA A 87 -3.85 8.69 -9.67
N MET A 88 -3.11 7.83 -8.95
CA MET A 88 -1.78 8.17 -8.44
C MET A 88 -0.79 8.48 -9.58
N ILE A 89 -0.83 7.74 -10.70
CA ILE A 89 0.02 8.02 -11.87
C ILE A 89 -0.35 9.37 -12.50
N ILE A 90 -1.65 9.62 -12.73
CA ILE A 90 -2.15 10.86 -13.36
C ILE A 90 -1.78 12.09 -12.50
N PHE A 91 -1.99 11.98 -11.20
CA PHE A 91 -1.77 13.09 -10.26
C PHE A 91 -0.39 13.08 -9.61
N PHE A 92 0.52 12.16 -10.00
CA PHE A 92 1.80 11.92 -9.35
C PHE A 92 2.60 13.21 -9.11
N ARG A 93 2.76 14.04 -10.16
CA ARG A 93 3.50 15.31 -10.07
C ARG A 93 2.87 16.29 -9.10
N LYS A 94 1.54 16.39 -9.12
CA LYS A 94 0.77 17.27 -8.25
C LYS A 94 0.82 16.81 -6.79
N LEU A 95 0.74 15.50 -6.57
CA LEU A 95 0.77 14.90 -5.23
C LEU A 95 2.16 15.00 -4.60
N CYS A 96 3.22 14.77 -5.37
CA CYS A 96 4.60 14.88 -4.86
C CYS A 96 5.02 16.33 -4.62
N ASP A 97 4.63 17.25 -5.49
CA ASP A 97 4.93 18.69 -5.37
C ASP A 97 6.43 18.98 -5.09
N GLY A 98 7.32 18.12 -5.61
CA GLY A 98 8.77 18.20 -5.41
C GLY A 98 9.30 17.72 -4.05
N TRP A 99 8.45 17.30 -3.12
CA TRP A 99 8.86 16.85 -1.78
C TRP A 99 9.32 15.39 -1.81
N CYS A 100 10.56 15.15 -1.38
CA CYS A 100 11.19 13.83 -1.41
C CYS A 100 10.38 12.75 -0.68
N GLU A 101 9.87 13.05 0.51
CA GLU A 101 9.08 12.12 1.31
C GLU A 101 7.77 11.72 0.63
N ARG A 102 7.16 12.58 -0.19
CA ARG A 102 5.93 12.27 -0.92
C ARG A 102 6.16 11.26 -2.04
N TYR A 103 7.33 11.25 -2.68
CA TYR A 103 7.71 10.19 -3.64
C TYR A 103 7.73 8.83 -2.96
N TYR A 104 8.37 8.73 -1.79
CA TYR A 104 8.38 7.49 -1.01
C TYR A 104 6.98 7.11 -0.54
N ALA A 105 6.22 8.06 0.00
CA ALA A 105 4.86 7.84 0.47
C ALA A 105 3.95 7.24 -0.60
N LEU A 106 3.90 7.84 -1.77
CA LEU A 106 3.06 7.36 -2.88
C LEU A 106 3.51 5.99 -3.39
N LEU A 107 4.81 5.76 -3.52
CA LEU A 107 5.31 4.48 -4.01
C LEU A 107 5.22 3.35 -2.98
N LEU A 108 5.21 3.64 -1.68
CA LEU A 108 4.83 2.69 -0.64
C LEU A 108 3.38 2.24 -0.79
N VAL A 109 2.45 3.18 -1.02
CA VAL A 109 1.05 2.84 -1.28
C VAL A 109 0.92 1.99 -2.54
N VAL A 110 1.58 2.37 -3.63
CA VAL A 110 1.58 1.58 -4.89
C VAL A 110 2.11 0.17 -4.66
N SER A 111 3.21 0.02 -3.90
CA SER A 111 3.79 -1.29 -3.56
C SER A 111 2.78 -2.20 -2.87
N GLY A 112 2.11 -1.70 -1.84
CA GLY A 112 1.12 -2.49 -1.11
C GLY A 112 -0.11 -2.82 -1.95
N VAL A 113 -0.60 -1.85 -2.73
CA VAL A 113 -1.73 -2.08 -3.66
C VAL A 113 -1.38 -3.16 -4.69
N LEU A 114 -0.15 -3.14 -5.23
CA LEU A 114 0.33 -4.18 -6.18
C LEU A 114 0.44 -5.54 -5.50
N GLY A 115 1.01 -5.63 -4.29
CA GLY A 115 1.15 -6.87 -3.52
C GLY A 115 -0.21 -7.55 -3.28
N ASN A 116 -1.18 -6.81 -2.76
CA ASN A 116 -2.52 -7.35 -2.51
C ASN A 116 -3.32 -7.61 -3.80
N SER A 117 -3.07 -6.84 -4.87
CA SER A 117 -3.69 -7.11 -6.18
C SER A 117 -3.15 -8.38 -6.81
N TYR A 118 -1.84 -8.66 -6.64
CA TYR A 118 -1.24 -9.90 -7.10
C TYR A 118 -1.94 -11.12 -6.50
N ASP A 119 -2.16 -11.13 -5.18
CA ASP A 119 -2.87 -12.22 -4.51
C ASP A 119 -4.27 -12.43 -5.12
N ARG A 120 -5.04 -11.34 -5.28
CA ARG A 120 -6.39 -11.42 -5.84
C ARG A 120 -6.44 -11.96 -7.26
N ILE A 121 -5.39 -11.72 -8.07
CA ILE A 121 -5.33 -12.21 -9.45
C ILE A 121 -4.86 -13.66 -9.51
N PHE A 122 -3.82 -14.02 -8.72
CA PHE A 122 -3.06 -15.25 -8.93
C PHE A 122 -3.23 -16.32 -7.83
N ARG A 123 -3.73 -15.97 -6.62
CA ARG A 123 -3.93 -16.92 -5.52
C ARG A 123 -5.36 -17.46 -5.42
N SER A 124 -6.04 -17.64 -6.54
CA SER A 124 -7.39 -18.22 -6.54
C SER A 124 -7.36 -19.70 -6.11
N SER A 125 -8.02 -20.03 -5.00
CA SER A 125 -8.19 -21.41 -4.52
C SER A 125 -9.19 -22.21 -5.35
N TYR A 126 -10.03 -21.58 -6.15
CA TYR A 126 -11.15 -22.18 -6.88
C TYR A 126 -10.99 -22.13 -8.40
N GLY A 127 -9.82 -21.72 -8.91
CA GLY A 127 -9.55 -21.64 -10.35
C GLY A 127 -10.32 -20.54 -11.08
N LYS A 128 -10.99 -19.64 -10.37
CA LYS A 128 -11.65 -18.46 -10.93
C LYS A 128 -10.69 -17.29 -11.00
N PHE A 129 -10.61 -16.66 -12.14
CA PHE A 129 -9.77 -15.45 -12.32
C PHE A 129 -10.28 -14.30 -11.45
N CYS A 130 -9.38 -13.65 -10.72
CA CYS A 130 -9.66 -12.51 -9.85
C CYS A 130 -10.61 -12.78 -8.66
N ASP A 131 -10.69 -14.02 -8.21
CA ASP A 131 -11.46 -14.44 -7.02
C ASP A 131 -10.52 -14.89 -5.90
N GLY A 132 -9.25 -14.50 -5.99
CA GLY A 132 -8.23 -14.82 -5.00
C GLY A 132 -8.39 -13.99 -3.72
N GLU A 133 -7.99 -14.61 -2.63
CA GLU A 133 -7.98 -14.02 -1.30
C GLU A 133 -6.56 -13.56 -0.95
N VAL A 134 -6.46 -12.46 -0.20
CA VAL A 134 -5.18 -11.95 0.26
C VAL A 134 -4.70 -12.76 1.46
N VAL A 135 -3.41 -13.13 1.46
CA VAL A 135 -2.79 -13.83 2.59
C VAL A 135 -2.38 -12.83 3.67
N ASP A 136 -3.00 -12.96 4.86
CA ASP A 136 -2.69 -12.16 6.05
C ASP A 136 -2.02 -13.06 7.10
N PHE A 137 -0.88 -12.57 7.65
CA PHE A 137 -0.05 -13.44 8.50
C PHE A 137 0.55 -12.78 9.73
N LEU A 138 0.55 -11.48 9.86
CA LEU A 138 1.02 -10.77 11.06
C LEU A 138 -0.16 -10.56 11.99
N SER A 139 -0.15 -11.22 13.14
CA SER A 139 -1.22 -11.13 14.14
C SER A 139 -0.66 -10.65 15.48
N PHE A 140 -1.12 -9.48 15.92
CA PHE A 140 -0.75 -8.90 17.21
C PHE A 140 -1.90 -8.95 18.17
N HIS A 141 -1.62 -9.30 19.45
CA HIS A 141 -2.60 -9.37 20.49
C HIS A 141 -2.00 -9.01 21.86
N ILE A 142 -2.85 -8.73 22.85
CA ILE A 142 -2.43 -8.45 24.22
C ILE A 142 -2.96 -9.59 25.11
N GLY A 143 -2.04 -10.46 25.52
CA GLY A 143 -2.38 -11.64 26.33
C GLY A 143 -3.44 -12.52 25.64
N ASP A 144 -4.28 -13.17 26.43
CA ASP A 144 -5.38 -13.99 25.97
C ASP A 144 -6.72 -13.22 25.95
N ILE A 145 -6.68 -11.91 25.78
CA ILE A 145 -7.85 -11.04 25.81
C ILE A 145 -8.52 -11.07 24.42
N PRO A 146 -9.74 -11.65 24.25
CA PRO A 146 -10.32 -11.89 22.93
C PRO A 146 -10.61 -10.64 22.11
N TRP A 147 -10.86 -9.48 22.75
CA TRP A 147 -11.14 -8.21 22.08
C TRP A 147 -9.87 -7.37 21.84
N ALA A 148 -8.70 -7.79 22.36
CA ALA A 148 -7.42 -7.11 22.18
C ALA A 148 -6.55 -7.81 21.13
N VAL A 149 -7.19 -8.37 20.11
CA VAL A 149 -6.54 -8.95 18.93
C VAL A 149 -6.67 -7.98 17.77
N TRP A 150 -5.54 -7.54 17.23
CA TRP A 150 -5.54 -6.75 16.01
C TRP A 150 -5.84 -7.66 14.80
N PRO A 151 -6.68 -7.24 13.86
CA PRO A 151 -6.88 -8.00 12.62
C PRO A 151 -5.55 -8.34 11.97
N SER A 152 -5.39 -9.58 11.52
CA SER A 152 -4.17 -10.00 10.83
C SER A 152 -3.97 -9.18 9.57
N PHE A 153 -2.71 -8.91 9.23
CA PHE A 153 -2.31 -8.12 8.07
C PHE A 153 -0.99 -8.64 7.49
N ASN A 154 -0.49 -8.01 6.44
CA ASN A 154 0.70 -8.41 5.72
C ASN A 154 1.67 -7.24 5.45
N VAL A 155 2.75 -7.49 4.71
CA VAL A 155 3.74 -6.46 4.35
C VAL A 155 3.12 -5.38 3.44
N ALA A 156 2.25 -5.77 2.51
CA ALA A 156 1.57 -4.84 1.62
C ALA A 156 0.68 -3.85 2.40
N ASP A 157 -0.09 -4.33 3.39
CA ASP A 157 -0.92 -3.48 4.24
C ASP A 157 -0.07 -2.51 5.06
N THR A 158 1.06 -3.00 5.60
CA THR A 158 2.03 -2.16 6.30
C THR A 158 2.55 -1.05 5.40
N ALA A 159 2.91 -1.37 4.15
CA ALA A 159 3.39 -0.38 3.18
C ALA A 159 2.32 0.67 2.86
N ILE A 160 1.05 0.26 2.68
CA ILE A 160 -0.07 1.19 2.48
C ILE A 160 -0.22 2.12 3.69
N CYS A 161 -0.29 1.56 4.91
CA CYS A 161 -0.49 2.35 6.12
C CYS A 161 0.65 3.34 6.36
N VAL A 162 1.91 2.91 6.20
CA VAL A 162 3.09 3.78 6.35
C VAL A 162 3.09 4.87 5.26
N GLY A 163 2.80 4.49 4.01
CA GLY A 163 2.75 5.44 2.90
C GLY A 163 1.67 6.52 3.08
N VAL A 164 0.45 6.11 3.45
CA VAL A 164 -0.64 7.05 3.74
C VAL A 164 -0.29 7.95 4.93
N GLY A 165 0.23 7.38 6.02
CA GLY A 165 0.64 8.14 7.20
C GLY A 165 1.73 9.16 6.89
N LEU A 166 2.75 8.76 6.12
CA LEU A 166 3.82 9.65 5.68
C LEU A 166 3.30 10.78 4.78
N PHE A 167 2.39 10.48 3.86
CA PHE A 167 1.78 11.48 2.99
C PHE A 167 0.94 12.50 3.78
N ILE A 168 0.12 12.03 4.72
CA ILE A 168 -0.67 12.89 5.61
C ILE A 168 0.26 13.77 6.44
N LEU A 169 1.28 13.19 7.08
CA LEU A 169 2.25 13.94 7.88
C LEU A 169 2.97 15.01 7.06
N SER A 170 3.39 14.68 5.83
CA SER A 170 4.00 15.66 4.92
C SER A 170 3.06 16.84 4.63
N ASN A 171 1.76 16.61 4.44
CA ASN A 171 0.81 17.70 4.20
C ASN A 171 0.62 18.62 5.42
N PHE A 172 0.77 18.09 6.64
CA PHE A 172 0.73 18.94 7.86
C PHE A 172 2.01 19.76 8.07
N ILE A 173 3.15 19.24 7.67
CA ILE A 173 4.45 19.88 7.93
C ILE A 173 4.83 20.85 6.82
N ARG A 174 4.44 20.57 5.56
CA ARG A 174 4.82 21.38 4.41
C ARG A 174 3.79 22.48 4.16
N PRO A 175 4.22 23.75 4.04
CA PRO A 175 3.31 24.82 3.69
C PRO A 175 2.74 24.61 2.28
N GLU A 176 1.50 24.99 2.08
CA GLU A 176 0.95 25.13 0.72
C GLU A 176 1.81 26.13 -0.07
N PRO A 177 2.09 25.86 -1.37
CA PRO A 177 2.73 26.85 -2.21
C PRO A 177 1.89 28.14 -2.17
N GLU A 178 2.53 29.28 -1.86
CA GLU A 178 1.88 30.58 -1.93
C GLU A 178 1.21 30.73 -3.29
N LYS A 179 -0.12 30.77 -3.29
CA LYS A 179 -0.87 31.18 -4.48
C LYS A 179 -0.40 32.58 -4.82
N ASN A 180 0.36 32.73 -5.89
CA ASN A 180 0.83 34.03 -6.36
C ASN A 180 -0.34 35.00 -6.37
N ASP A 181 -0.20 36.14 -5.66
CA ASP A 181 -1.20 37.21 -5.58
C ASP A 181 -1.54 37.83 -6.96
N ALA A 182 -0.91 37.37 -8.03
CA ALA A 182 -1.23 37.72 -9.40
C ALA A 182 -2.63 37.19 -9.85
N GLU A 183 -3.10 36.06 -9.31
CA GLU A 183 -4.46 35.54 -9.63
C GLU A 183 -5.56 36.28 -8.86
N LYS A 184 -5.25 36.88 -7.71
CA LYS A 184 -6.23 37.66 -6.94
C LYS A 184 -6.54 39.06 -7.53
N LYS A 185 -5.72 39.52 -8.47
CA LYS A 185 -5.94 40.83 -9.14
C LYS A 185 -6.66 40.72 -10.48
N SER A 186 -6.98 39.52 -10.94
CA SER A 186 -7.69 39.29 -12.22
C SER A 186 -9.11 38.72 -12.05
N ALA A 187 -9.60 38.58 -10.83
CA ALA A 187 -10.98 38.26 -10.48
C ALA A 187 -11.62 39.50 -9.84
#